data_99b3bf4e8e8d9c984d39fdba8d4605b8
#
_entry.id   99b3bf4e8e8d9c984d39fdba8d4605b8
#
_cell.length_a   1.000
_cell.length_b   1.000
_cell.length_c   1.000
_cell.angle_alpha   90.00
_cell.angle_beta   90.00
_cell.angle_gamma   90.00
#
_symmetry.space_group_name_H-M   'P 1'
#
loop_
_entity.id
_entity.type
_entity.pdbx_description
1 polymer ?
#
loop_
_entity_poly.entity_id
_entity_poly.type
_entity_poly.pdbx_seq_one_letter_code
_entity_poly.pdbx_strand_id
1 'polypeptide(L)'
;MGRTKNKLTQKTLPQEFDVDIKPEDPLFVISIVSKMIGMPVWTLRKLDEMGVIKPKRIGKKTRCYSKTQIQKLTYVHYLMENKHVNISAVKYVLEMEFNE
;
A
#
# COMPACT_ATOMS: atom_id res chain seq x y z
N MET A 1 -7.24 2.56 -25.99
CA MET A 1 -7.67 1.37 -25.38
C MET A 1 -6.58 0.53 -24.77
N GLY A 2 -6.15 0.93 -23.60
CA GLY A 2 -5.07 0.21 -22.93
C GLY A 2 -5.38 -1.24 -22.64
N ARG A 3 -6.65 -1.57 -22.45
CA ARG A 3 -7.03 -2.94 -22.14
C ARG A 3 -6.80 -3.92 -23.28
N THR A 4 -6.63 -3.44 -24.50
CA THR A 4 -6.30 -4.32 -25.61
C THR A 4 -4.98 -5.02 -25.40
N LYS A 5 -4.00 -4.30 -24.85
CA LYS A 5 -2.70 -4.88 -24.54
C LYS A 5 -2.82 -5.97 -23.51
N ASN A 6 -3.61 -5.72 -22.45
CA ASN A 6 -3.78 -6.69 -21.39
C ASN A 6 -4.43 -7.97 -21.90
N LYS A 7 -5.41 -7.82 -22.79
CA LYS A 7 -6.04 -8.99 -23.39
C LYS A 7 -5.06 -9.83 -24.18
N LEU A 8 -4.21 -9.19 -24.98
CA LEU A 8 -3.21 -9.90 -25.76
C LEU A 8 -2.26 -10.66 -24.86
N THR A 9 -1.77 -10.01 -23.82
CA THR A 9 -0.86 -10.63 -22.87
C THR A 9 -1.49 -11.87 -22.24
N GLN A 10 -2.72 -11.74 -21.79
CA GLN A 10 -3.42 -12.84 -21.12
C GLN A 10 -3.71 -13.99 -22.07
N LYS A 11 -3.97 -13.69 -23.34
CA LYS A 11 -4.25 -14.74 -24.32
C LYS A 11 -3.02 -15.48 -24.78
N THR A 12 -1.85 -14.85 -24.73
CA THR A 12 -0.63 -15.44 -25.24
C THR A 12 0.10 -16.31 -24.20
N LEU A 13 -0.26 -16.17 -22.92
CA LEU A 13 0.39 -16.92 -21.86
C LEU A 13 -0.52 -18.03 -21.34
N PRO A 14 -0.03 -19.28 -21.27
CA PRO A 14 -0.80 -20.34 -20.66
C PRO A 14 -1.10 -20.02 -19.20
N GLN A 15 -2.23 -20.50 -18.71
CA GLN A 15 -2.66 -20.22 -17.35
C GLN A 15 -1.68 -20.73 -16.30
N GLU A 16 -0.94 -21.78 -16.61
CA GLU A 16 0.05 -22.34 -15.68
C GLU A 16 1.21 -21.39 -15.40
N PHE A 17 1.35 -20.34 -16.20
CA PHE A 17 2.37 -19.31 -15.97
C PHE A 17 1.82 -18.07 -15.25
N ASP A 18 0.55 -18.09 -14.87
CA ASP A 18 -0.02 -16.99 -14.10
C ASP A 18 0.59 -16.99 -12.70
N VAL A 19 0.79 -15.78 -12.19
CA VAL A 19 1.33 -15.60 -10.85
C VAL A 19 0.18 -15.43 -9.88
N ASP A 20 0.17 -16.24 -8.82
CA ASP A 20 -0.85 -16.16 -7.79
C ASP A 20 -0.39 -15.17 -6.71
N ILE A 21 -0.85 -13.92 -6.83
CA ILE A 21 -0.53 -12.86 -5.89
C ILE A 21 -1.73 -12.63 -4.99
N LYS A 22 -1.53 -12.79 -3.68
CA LYS A 22 -2.58 -12.56 -2.69
C LYS A 22 -2.51 -11.13 -2.16
N PRO A 23 -3.66 -10.58 -1.73
CA PRO A 23 -3.67 -9.21 -1.22
C PRO A 23 -2.73 -8.97 -0.06
N GLU A 24 -2.42 -10.00 0.73
CA GLU A 24 -1.55 -9.87 1.89
C GLU A 24 -0.06 -10.05 1.57
N ASP A 25 0.28 -10.41 0.33
CA ASP A 25 1.68 -10.65 -0.01
C ASP A 25 2.48 -9.35 0.02
N PRO A 26 3.61 -9.30 0.74
CA PRO A 26 4.40 -8.07 0.90
C PRO A 26 5.33 -7.86 -0.30
N LEU A 27 4.76 -7.42 -1.41
CA LEU A 27 5.47 -7.37 -2.70
C LEU A 27 5.96 -5.98 -3.11
N PHE A 28 5.52 -4.91 -2.42
CA PHE A 28 5.77 -3.55 -2.88
C PHE A 28 6.71 -2.84 -1.95
N VAL A 29 7.94 -2.55 -2.42
CA VAL A 29 8.91 -1.84 -1.60
C VAL A 29 8.49 -0.40 -1.38
N ILE A 30 8.96 0.19 -0.28
CA ILE A 30 8.52 1.50 0.18
C ILE A 30 8.67 2.60 -0.88
N SER A 31 9.74 2.58 -1.67
CA SER A 31 9.95 3.60 -2.69
C SER A 31 8.88 3.54 -3.79
N ILE A 32 8.44 2.33 -4.12
CA ILE A 32 7.37 2.15 -5.11
C ILE A 32 6.04 2.61 -4.52
N VAL A 33 5.75 2.23 -3.27
CA VAL A 33 4.51 2.63 -2.59
C VAL A 33 4.42 4.14 -2.50
N SER A 34 5.52 4.80 -2.16
CA SER A 34 5.60 6.26 -2.10
C SER A 34 5.15 6.88 -3.42
N LYS A 35 5.65 6.35 -4.53
CA LYS A 35 5.28 6.86 -5.85
C LYS A 35 3.84 6.56 -6.21
N MET A 36 3.36 5.37 -5.88
CA MET A 36 2.00 4.95 -6.19
C MET A 36 0.96 5.84 -5.52
N ILE A 37 1.21 6.21 -4.27
CA ILE A 37 0.25 6.95 -3.45
C ILE A 37 0.48 8.46 -3.51
N GLY A 38 1.73 8.87 -3.76
CA GLY A 38 2.09 10.27 -3.69
C GLY A 38 2.41 10.70 -2.26
N MET A 39 2.84 9.76 -1.42
CA MET A 39 3.16 10.02 -0.03
C MET A 39 4.67 9.92 0.16
N PRO A 40 5.33 10.92 0.76
CA PRO A 40 6.78 10.85 0.96
C PRO A 40 7.20 9.65 1.78
N VAL A 41 8.39 9.14 1.49
CA VAL A 41 8.93 7.98 2.19
C VAL A 41 9.00 8.23 3.70
N TRP A 42 9.38 9.45 4.12
CA TRP A 42 9.48 9.73 5.56
C TRP A 42 8.12 9.64 6.25
N THR A 43 7.04 9.98 5.54
CA THR A 43 5.69 9.84 6.09
C THR A 43 5.33 8.37 6.27
N LEU A 44 5.67 7.54 5.29
CA LEU A 44 5.44 6.09 5.39
C LEU A 44 6.19 5.49 6.57
N ARG A 45 7.45 5.92 6.77
CA ARG A 45 8.22 5.46 7.91
C ARG A 45 7.60 5.90 9.23
N LYS A 46 7.10 7.12 9.28
CA LYS A 46 6.46 7.65 10.48
C LYS A 46 5.20 6.86 10.82
N LEU A 47 4.39 6.53 9.83
CA LEU A 47 3.19 5.73 10.04
C LEU A 47 3.52 4.33 10.53
N ASP A 48 4.63 3.75 10.07
CA ASP A 48 5.11 2.47 10.57
C ASP A 48 5.51 2.60 12.04
N GLU A 49 6.31 3.61 12.39
CA GLU A 49 6.75 3.83 13.77
C GLU A 49 5.58 4.04 14.71
N MET A 50 4.53 4.70 14.24
CA MET A 50 3.32 4.94 15.02
C MET A 50 2.41 3.72 15.12
N GLY A 51 2.71 2.68 14.38
CA GLY A 51 1.89 1.47 14.40
C GLY A 51 0.61 1.55 13.57
N VAL A 52 0.52 2.54 12.69
CA VAL A 52 -0.67 2.68 11.81
C VAL A 52 -0.64 1.63 10.71
N ILE A 53 0.50 1.49 10.06
CA ILE A 53 0.73 0.49 9.02
C ILE A 53 2.09 -0.12 9.29
N LYS A 54 2.13 -1.43 9.50
CA LYS A 54 3.37 -2.14 9.83
C LYS A 54 3.75 -3.07 8.69
N PRO A 55 4.55 -2.59 7.73
CA PRO A 55 4.98 -3.43 6.62
C PRO A 55 5.93 -4.52 7.08
N LYS A 56 6.01 -5.59 6.31
CA LYS A 56 6.99 -6.62 6.55
C LYS A 56 8.36 -6.13 6.12
N ARG A 57 9.39 -6.61 6.81
CA ARG A 57 10.76 -6.31 6.43
C ARG A 57 11.34 -7.49 5.68
N ILE A 58 11.79 -7.24 4.46
CA ILE A 58 12.51 -8.25 3.67
C ILE A 58 13.99 -8.00 3.90
N GLY A 59 14.71 -9.06 4.28
CA GLY A 59 16.05 -8.87 4.81
C GLY A 59 15.93 -8.17 6.15
N LYS A 60 16.83 -7.24 6.44
CA LYS A 60 16.81 -6.55 7.74
C LYS A 60 16.22 -5.16 7.68
N LYS A 61 16.17 -4.53 6.52
CA LYS A 61 15.88 -3.10 6.43
C LYS A 61 14.80 -2.71 5.46
N THR A 62 14.50 -3.52 4.46
CA THR A 62 13.61 -3.09 3.39
C THR A 62 12.16 -3.31 3.79
N ARG A 63 11.41 -2.22 3.87
CA ARG A 63 9.98 -2.27 4.14
C ARG A 63 9.26 -2.68 2.87
N CYS A 64 8.40 -3.70 2.97
CA CYS A 64 7.60 -4.19 1.86
C CYS A 64 6.14 -4.24 2.26
N TYR A 65 5.29 -3.71 1.42
CA TYR A 65 3.88 -3.52 1.70
C TYR A 65 3.03 -4.46 0.85
N SER A 66 1.92 -4.88 1.41
CA SER A 66 0.94 -5.67 0.67
C SER A 66 -0.06 -4.75 -0.02
N LYS A 67 -0.82 -5.31 -0.95
CA LYS A 67 -1.89 -4.59 -1.61
C LYS A 67 -2.91 -4.06 -0.59
N THR A 68 -3.27 -4.88 0.39
CA THR A 68 -4.19 -4.48 1.45
C THR A 68 -3.65 -3.27 2.21
N GLN A 69 -2.37 -3.27 2.52
CA GLN A 69 -1.75 -2.15 3.22
C GLN A 69 -1.72 -0.89 2.36
N ILE A 70 -1.49 -1.06 1.06
CA ILE A 70 -1.51 0.08 0.14
C ILE A 70 -2.90 0.71 0.09
N GLN A 71 -3.95 -0.11 0.10
CA GLN A 71 -5.32 0.40 0.13
C GLN A 71 -5.58 1.20 1.40
N LYS A 72 -5.12 0.70 2.54
CA LYS A 72 -5.26 1.44 3.81
C LYS A 72 -4.47 2.75 3.77
N LEU A 73 -3.26 2.72 3.22
CA LEU A 73 -2.45 3.93 3.09
C LEU A 73 -3.10 4.95 2.17
N THR A 74 -3.78 4.50 1.13
CA THR A 74 -4.50 5.41 0.24
C THR A 74 -5.57 6.17 1.02
N TYR A 75 -6.28 5.49 1.91
CA TYR A 75 -7.27 6.15 2.75
C TYR A 75 -6.62 7.10 3.76
N VAL A 76 -5.50 6.69 4.36
CA VAL A 76 -4.74 7.56 5.26
C VAL A 76 -4.31 8.83 4.54
N HIS A 77 -3.81 8.67 3.32
CA HIS A 77 -3.40 9.82 2.50
C HIS A 77 -4.58 10.77 2.26
N TYR A 78 -5.74 10.21 1.95
CA TYR A 78 -6.97 10.99 1.77
C TYR A 78 -7.31 11.77 3.05
N LEU A 79 -7.24 11.12 4.21
CA LEU A 79 -7.53 11.79 5.48
C LEU A 79 -6.60 12.97 5.70
N MET A 80 -5.31 12.79 5.42
CA MET A 80 -4.33 13.84 5.66
C MET A 80 -4.44 14.97 4.66
N GLU A 81 -4.64 14.67 3.38
CA GLU A 81 -4.62 15.67 2.33
C GLU A 81 -5.97 16.36 2.13
N ASN A 82 -7.06 15.61 2.21
CA ASN A 82 -8.40 16.15 1.91
C ASN A 82 -9.16 16.51 3.16
N LYS A 83 -8.98 15.77 4.25
CA LYS A 83 -9.67 16.04 5.51
C LYS A 83 -8.78 16.75 6.52
N HIS A 84 -7.55 17.04 6.15
CA HIS A 84 -6.60 17.78 6.98
C HIS A 84 -6.38 17.14 8.35
N VAL A 85 -6.43 15.81 8.40
CA VAL A 85 -6.13 15.08 9.63
C VAL A 85 -4.63 15.11 9.84
N ASN A 86 -4.20 15.55 11.02
CA ASN A 86 -2.80 15.57 11.37
C ASN A 86 -2.29 14.12 11.48
N ILE A 87 -1.05 13.88 11.07
CA ILE A 87 -0.49 12.53 11.09
C ILE A 87 -0.56 11.92 12.50
N SER A 88 -0.37 12.72 13.54
CA SER A 88 -0.44 12.22 14.92
C SER A 88 -1.85 11.79 15.32
N ALA A 89 -2.88 12.24 14.62
CA ALA A 89 -4.26 11.91 14.92
C ALA A 89 -4.80 10.78 14.05
N VAL A 90 -4.07 10.37 13.01
CA VAL A 90 -4.54 9.37 12.06
C VAL A 90 -4.95 8.07 12.75
N LYS A 91 -4.12 7.61 13.68
CA LYS A 91 -4.39 6.35 14.37
C LYS A 91 -5.72 6.39 15.11
N TYR A 92 -6.00 7.50 15.79
CA TYR A 92 -7.25 7.65 16.54
C TYR A 92 -8.45 7.71 15.61
N VAL A 93 -8.32 8.39 14.48
CA VAL A 93 -9.40 8.46 13.51
C VAL A 93 -9.73 7.07 12.97
N LEU A 94 -8.71 6.28 12.64
CA LEU A 94 -8.91 4.92 12.15
C LEU A 94 -9.55 4.04 13.22
N GLU A 95 -9.12 4.18 14.47
CA GLU A 95 -9.71 3.41 15.57
C GLU A 95 -11.18 3.76 15.75
N MET A 96 -11.52 5.03 15.66
CA MET A 96 -12.90 5.47 15.81
C MET A 96 -13.78 4.98 14.66
N GLU A 97 -13.26 4.99 13.43
CA GLU A 97 -14.05 4.62 12.27
C GLU A 97 -14.15 3.12 12.05
N PHE A 98 -13.12 2.37 12.41
CA PHE A 98 -13.04 0.95 12.08
C PHE A 98 -12.83 0.05 13.29
N ASN A 99 -12.81 0.59 14.48
CA ASN A 99 -12.56 -0.19 15.70
C ASN A 99 -11.22 -0.94 15.65
N GLU A 100 -10.22 -0.32 15.09
CA GLU A 100 -8.89 -0.93 15.04
C GLU A 100 -8.08 -0.73 16.33
#